data_5627619c6c5288fd110f878cceac1fde
#
_entry.id   5627619c6c5288fd110f878cceac1fde
#
_cell.length_a   1.000
_cell.length_b   1.000
_cell.length_c   1.000
_cell.angle_alpha   90.00
_cell.angle_beta   90.00
_cell.angle_gamma   90.00
#
_symmetry.space_group_name_H-M   'P 1'
#
loop_
_entity.id
_entity.type
_entity.pdbx_description
1 polymer ?
#
loop_
_entity_poly.entity_id
_entity_poly.type
_entity_poly.pdbx_seq_one_letter_code
_entity_poly.pdbx_strand_id
1 'polypeptide(L)'
;MNIRFYIKIIIGLLIFKFAFAEVIDVDDQEMIKLSNLNIPIVDVRRSSEWDQTGVIPNSILLTFFDEEGNYNFDEWFEKLQLEISVTDPIILICRSGKRSKVVANMIDEKFNTIIYNSQSGINSWISKKLITVVPQTN
;
A
#
# COMPACT_ATOMS: atom_id res chain seq x y z
N MET A 1 28.59 -5.17 62.05
CA MET A 1 28.42 -6.15 60.95
C MET A 1 27.52 -5.49 59.91
N ASN A 2 28.11 -4.98 58.83
CA ASN A 2 27.42 -4.15 57.84
C ASN A 2 26.90 -5.02 56.72
N ILE A 3 25.58 -5.19 56.67
CA ILE A 3 24.90 -5.85 55.54
C ILE A 3 24.61 -4.77 54.50
N ARG A 4 25.43 -4.72 53.46
CA ARG A 4 25.17 -3.89 52.28
C ARG A 4 24.15 -4.61 51.38
N PHE A 5 22.90 -4.13 51.40
CA PHE A 5 21.88 -4.50 50.42
C PHE A 5 22.27 -3.88 49.07
N TYR A 6 22.72 -4.70 48.14
CA TYR A 6 22.82 -4.32 46.74
C TYR A 6 21.45 -4.45 46.10
N ILE A 7 20.73 -3.35 45.96
CA ILE A 7 19.55 -3.27 45.10
C ILE A 7 20.06 -3.29 43.66
N LYS A 8 19.96 -4.42 43.00
CA LYS A 8 20.14 -4.51 41.55
C LYS A 8 18.90 -3.90 40.89
N ILE A 9 19.00 -2.65 40.47
CA ILE A 9 18.00 -2.03 39.57
C ILE A 9 18.20 -2.67 38.20
N ILE A 10 17.34 -3.63 37.88
CA ILE A 10 17.23 -4.13 36.52
C ILE A 10 16.43 -3.05 35.74
N ILE A 11 17.16 -2.15 35.11
CA ILE A 11 16.56 -1.26 34.10
C ILE A 11 16.24 -2.13 32.91
N GLY A 12 14.99 -2.62 32.87
CA GLY A 12 14.44 -3.25 31.69
C GLY A 12 14.38 -2.20 30.58
N LEU A 13 15.31 -2.28 29.64
CA LEU A 13 15.29 -1.47 28.43
C LEU A 13 14.06 -1.93 27.60
N LEU A 14 12.92 -1.26 27.81
CA LEU A 14 11.78 -1.43 26.94
C LEU A 14 12.18 -0.89 25.57
N ILE A 15 12.64 -1.78 24.69
CA ILE A 15 12.84 -1.44 23.28
C ILE A 15 11.44 -1.26 22.71
N PHE A 16 10.93 -0.02 22.75
CA PHE A 16 9.81 0.37 21.91
C PHE A 16 10.28 0.23 20.47
N LYS A 17 9.88 -0.85 19.81
CA LYS A 17 9.91 -0.90 18.35
C LYS A 17 8.90 0.14 17.87
N PHE A 18 9.38 1.34 17.58
CA PHE A 18 8.63 2.25 16.71
C PHE A 18 8.52 1.51 15.37
N ALA A 19 7.33 1.01 15.08
CA ALA A 19 7.01 0.61 13.72
C ALA A 19 6.99 1.91 12.91
N PHE A 20 8.09 2.21 12.22
CA PHE A 20 8.07 3.27 11.21
C PHE A 20 7.16 2.79 10.09
N ALA A 21 6.26 3.65 9.66
CA ALA A 21 5.61 3.52 8.37
C ALA A 21 6.70 3.31 7.32
N GLU A 22 6.49 2.41 6.39
CA GLU A 22 7.49 2.07 5.39
C GLU A 22 6.82 1.80 4.05
N VAL A 23 7.38 2.40 2.99
CA VAL A 23 6.99 2.09 1.62
C VAL A 23 7.94 1.02 1.07
N ILE A 24 7.39 -0.16 0.81
CA ILE A 24 8.13 -1.34 0.36
C ILE A 24 7.80 -1.61 -1.11
N ASP A 25 8.81 -1.55 -1.97
CA ASP A 25 8.66 -1.97 -3.37
C ASP A 25 8.60 -3.50 -3.47
N VAL A 26 7.60 -4.02 -4.16
CA VAL A 26 7.35 -5.45 -4.32
C VAL A 26 7.19 -5.82 -5.80
N ASP A 27 7.59 -7.02 -6.14
CA ASP A 27 7.36 -7.60 -7.46
C ASP A 27 6.00 -8.33 -7.54
N ASP A 28 5.65 -8.84 -8.73
CA ASP A 28 4.36 -9.50 -8.96
C ASP A 28 4.20 -10.77 -8.12
N GLN A 29 5.26 -11.52 -7.85
CA GLN A 29 5.18 -12.73 -7.04
C GLN A 29 4.90 -12.40 -5.58
N GLU A 30 5.54 -11.37 -5.06
CA GLU A 30 5.29 -10.90 -3.71
C GLU A 30 3.88 -10.30 -3.60
N MET A 31 3.41 -9.55 -4.60
CA MET A 31 2.02 -9.07 -4.65
C MET A 31 1.00 -10.22 -4.56
N ILE A 32 1.24 -11.32 -5.29
CA ILE A 32 0.36 -12.49 -5.24
C ILE A 32 0.32 -13.07 -3.82
N LYS A 33 1.48 -13.23 -3.18
CA LYS A 33 1.55 -13.73 -1.81
C LYS A 33 0.81 -12.83 -0.81
N LEU A 34 1.04 -11.51 -0.90
CA LEU A 34 0.40 -10.53 -0.03
C LEU A 34 -1.12 -10.49 -0.25
N SER A 35 -1.58 -10.56 -1.50
CA SER A 35 -3.00 -10.62 -1.83
C SER A 35 -3.66 -11.90 -1.29
N ASN A 36 -2.96 -13.03 -1.32
CA ASN A 36 -3.43 -14.28 -0.72
C ASN A 36 -3.54 -14.22 0.82
N LEU A 37 -2.85 -13.27 1.45
CA LEU A 37 -3.01 -12.92 2.86
C LEU A 37 -4.12 -11.88 3.12
N ASN A 38 -4.96 -11.62 2.12
CA ASN A 38 -6.04 -10.63 2.14
C ASN A 38 -5.58 -9.17 2.29
N ILE A 39 -4.34 -8.87 1.91
CA ILE A 39 -3.90 -7.46 1.81
C ILE A 39 -4.51 -6.87 0.53
N PRO A 40 -5.33 -5.80 0.64
CA PRO A 40 -6.04 -5.25 -0.50
C PRO A 40 -5.10 -4.58 -1.50
N ILE A 41 -5.41 -4.73 -2.79
CA ILE A 41 -4.76 -4.03 -3.89
C ILE A 41 -5.62 -2.82 -4.27
N VAL A 42 -5.02 -1.64 -4.29
CA VAL A 42 -5.66 -0.39 -4.72
C VAL A 42 -5.03 0.05 -6.03
N ASP A 43 -5.83 0.04 -7.10
CA ASP A 43 -5.40 0.49 -8.42
C ASP A 43 -5.69 1.99 -8.56
N VAL A 44 -4.63 2.80 -8.55
CA VAL A 44 -4.71 4.26 -8.58
C VAL A 44 -4.73 4.85 -9.99
N ARG A 45 -4.80 3.98 -11.02
CA ARG A 45 -4.87 4.41 -12.43
C ARG A 45 -6.20 5.08 -12.76
N ARG A 46 -6.31 5.60 -13.97
CA ARG A 46 -7.54 6.18 -14.51
C ARG A 46 -8.47 5.10 -15.05
N SER A 47 -9.76 5.40 -15.10
CA SER A 47 -10.77 4.47 -15.65
C SER A 47 -10.47 4.08 -17.09
N SER A 48 -10.01 5.02 -17.92
CA SER A 48 -9.59 4.75 -19.29
C SER A 48 -8.47 3.71 -19.41
N GLU A 49 -7.57 3.66 -18.44
CA GLU A 49 -6.49 2.64 -18.38
C GLU A 49 -7.05 1.28 -17.94
N TRP A 50 -8.00 1.25 -16.99
CA TRP A 50 -8.66 0.00 -16.58
C TRP A 50 -9.43 -0.65 -17.75
N ASP A 51 -10.12 0.16 -18.54
CA ASP A 51 -10.87 -0.31 -19.72
C ASP A 51 -9.95 -0.90 -20.80
N GLN A 52 -8.76 -0.32 -20.97
CA GLN A 52 -7.80 -0.77 -21.98
C GLN A 52 -7.11 -2.08 -21.62
N THR A 53 -6.77 -2.29 -20.37
CA THR A 53 -5.90 -3.39 -19.93
C THR A 53 -6.59 -4.42 -19.07
N GLY A 54 -7.75 -4.11 -18.52
CA GLY A 54 -8.32 -4.80 -17.39
C GLY A 54 -7.62 -4.43 -16.09
N VAL A 55 -8.04 -5.05 -15.01
CA VAL A 55 -7.59 -4.84 -13.64
C VAL A 55 -7.29 -6.18 -12.96
N ILE A 56 -6.47 -6.16 -11.93
CA ILE A 56 -6.24 -7.34 -11.09
C ILE A 56 -7.56 -7.70 -10.39
N PRO A 57 -7.97 -8.98 -10.36
CA PRO A 57 -9.20 -9.38 -9.69
C PRO A 57 -9.27 -8.89 -8.24
N ASN A 58 -10.45 -8.43 -7.83
CA ASN A 58 -10.73 -7.90 -6.49
C ASN A 58 -9.93 -6.67 -6.07
N SER A 59 -9.25 -5.99 -7.00
CA SER A 59 -8.62 -4.71 -6.68
C SER A 59 -9.67 -3.62 -6.47
N ILE A 60 -9.36 -2.70 -5.54
CA ILE A 60 -10.13 -1.48 -5.31
C ILE A 60 -9.71 -0.47 -6.39
N LEU A 61 -10.68 0.01 -7.16
CA LEU A 61 -10.44 0.94 -8.27
C LEU A 61 -10.67 2.37 -7.78
N LEU A 62 -9.59 3.13 -7.56
CA LEU A 62 -9.68 4.47 -7.00
C LEU A 62 -8.64 5.39 -7.62
N THR A 63 -9.01 6.07 -8.70
CA THR A 63 -8.15 6.99 -9.44
C THR A 63 -7.58 8.08 -8.52
N PHE A 64 -6.27 8.27 -8.54
CA PHE A 64 -5.63 9.33 -7.75
C PHE A 64 -5.37 10.59 -8.56
N PHE A 65 -4.74 10.48 -9.74
CA PHE A 65 -4.48 11.62 -10.63
C PHE A 65 -5.52 11.69 -11.74
N ASP A 66 -6.08 12.88 -11.97
CA ASP A 66 -6.94 13.14 -13.12
C ASP A 66 -6.17 13.16 -14.45
N GLU A 67 -6.85 13.46 -15.58
CA GLU A 67 -6.23 13.48 -16.91
C GLU A 67 -5.18 14.57 -17.06
N GLU A 68 -5.29 15.67 -16.31
CA GLU A 68 -4.35 16.79 -16.27
C GLU A 68 -3.23 16.57 -15.25
N GLY A 69 -3.29 15.50 -14.45
CA GLY A 69 -2.32 15.18 -13.40
C GLY A 69 -2.57 15.87 -12.06
N ASN A 70 -3.76 16.48 -11.89
CA ASN A 70 -4.15 17.04 -10.61
C ASN A 70 -4.65 15.94 -9.64
N TYR A 71 -4.62 16.24 -8.36
CA TYR A 71 -5.13 15.36 -7.31
C TYR A 71 -5.63 16.14 -6.11
N ASN A 72 -6.52 15.53 -5.34
CA ASN A 72 -6.92 15.97 -4.01
C ASN A 72 -6.69 14.80 -3.04
N PHE A 73 -5.60 14.84 -2.29
CA PHE A 73 -5.22 13.75 -1.39
C PHE A 73 -6.29 13.48 -0.34
N ASP A 74 -6.81 14.53 0.31
CA ASP A 74 -7.74 14.37 1.43
C ASP A 74 -9.05 13.75 0.96
N GLU A 75 -9.62 14.21 -0.15
CA GLU A 75 -10.83 13.63 -0.74
C GLU A 75 -10.61 12.17 -1.19
N TRP A 76 -9.47 11.90 -1.83
CA TRP A 76 -9.12 10.55 -2.25
C TRP A 76 -8.95 9.61 -1.06
N PHE A 77 -8.30 10.09 -0.01
CA PHE A 77 -8.04 9.31 1.18
C PHE A 77 -9.33 9.03 1.97
N GLU A 78 -10.26 9.98 2.04
CA GLU A 78 -11.61 9.75 2.60
C GLU A 78 -12.34 8.61 1.87
N LYS A 79 -12.29 8.60 0.54
CA LYS A 79 -12.87 7.51 -0.27
C LYS A 79 -12.19 6.17 0.01
N LEU A 80 -10.86 6.16 0.12
CA LEU A 80 -10.11 4.94 0.46
C LEU A 80 -10.54 4.37 1.82
N GLN A 81 -10.77 5.23 2.81
CA GLN A 81 -11.20 4.84 4.15
C GLN A 81 -12.60 4.20 4.20
N LEU A 82 -13.43 4.41 3.18
CA LEU A 82 -14.70 3.71 3.06
C LEU A 82 -14.53 2.23 2.65
N GLU A 83 -13.41 1.91 2.02
CA GLU A 83 -13.13 0.57 1.49
C GLU A 83 -12.24 -0.26 2.41
N ILE A 84 -11.34 0.38 3.14
CA ILE A 84 -10.31 -0.27 3.97
C ILE A 84 -10.11 0.43 5.31
N SER A 85 -9.51 -0.29 6.27
CA SER A 85 -8.95 0.32 7.48
C SER A 85 -7.57 0.90 7.20
N VAL A 86 -7.35 2.16 7.56
CA VAL A 86 -6.09 2.89 7.34
C VAL A 86 -4.93 2.39 8.20
N THR A 87 -5.20 1.53 9.18
CA THR A 87 -4.17 0.91 10.03
C THR A 87 -3.64 -0.39 9.44
N ASP A 88 -4.34 -0.96 8.44
CA ASP A 88 -3.97 -2.21 7.81
C ASP A 88 -3.05 -1.98 6.61
N PRO A 89 -2.14 -2.91 6.31
CA PRO A 89 -1.30 -2.84 5.13
C PRO A 89 -2.12 -2.79 3.83
N ILE A 90 -1.60 -2.08 2.83
CA ILE A 90 -2.20 -2.00 1.49
C ILE A 90 -1.14 -2.20 0.41
N ILE A 91 -1.57 -2.63 -0.77
CA ILE A 91 -0.76 -2.69 -1.98
C ILE A 91 -1.27 -1.61 -2.95
N LEU A 92 -0.40 -0.73 -3.40
CA LEU A 92 -0.75 0.26 -4.44
C LEU A 92 -0.18 -0.18 -5.78
N ILE A 93 -0.99 -0.07 -6.83
CA ILE A 93 -0.57 -0.35 -8.20
C ILE A 93 -0.95 0.79 -9.14
N CYS A 94 -0.08 1.09 -10.08
CA CYS A 94 -0.36 1.93 -11.22
C CYS A 94 0.13 1.25 -12.51
N ARG A 95 0.42 2.01 -13.56
CA ARG A 95 0.89 1.45 -14.83
C ARG A 95 2.30 0.88 -14.76
N SER A 96 3.24 1.62 -14.15
CA SER A 96 4.68 1.31 -14.14
C SER A 96 5.36 1.42 -12.77
N GLY A 97 4.58 1.62 -11.70
CA GLY A 97 5.09 1.77 -10.34
C GLY A 97 5.44 3.21 -9.92
N LYS A 98 5.45 4.18 -10.82
CA LYS A 98 5.85 5.57 -10.51
C LYS A 98 4.76 6.36 -9.79
N ARG A 99 3.54 6.39 -10.32
CA ARG A 99 2.40 7.11 -9.70
C ARG A 99 2.04 6.50 -8.35
N SER A 100 1.97 5.17 -8.26
CA SER A 100 1.68 4.47 -7.02
C SER A 100 2.74 4.72 -5.94
N LYS A 101 4.02 4.87 -6.32
CA LYS A 101 5.10 5.24 -5.39
C LYS A 101 4.90 6.65 -4.80
N VAL A 102 4.47 7.61 -5.64
CA VAL A 102 4.16 8.97 -5.17
C VAL A 102 3.01 8.94 -4.16
N VAL A 103 1.93 8.22 -4.48
CA VAL A 103 0.79 8.07 -3.56
C VAL A 103 1.20 7.38 -2.26
N ALA A 104 2.00 6.32 -2.35
CA ALA A 104 2.53 5.60 -1.20
C ALA A 104 3.31 6.52 -0.25
N ASN A 105 4.20 7.35 -0.80
CA ASN A 105 4.97 8.31 0.00
C ASN A 105 4.08 9.35 0.67
N MET A 106 3.01 9.82 0.00
CA MET A 106 2.05 10.76 0.60
C MET A 106 1.30 10.15 1.77
N ILE A 107 0.93 8.87 1.68
CA ILE A 107 0.28 8.15 2.78
C ILE A 107 1.28 7.95 3.93
N ASP A 108 2.52 7.53 3.62
CA ASP A 108 3.57 7.29 4.60
C ASP A 108 3.89 8.53 5.45
N GLU A 109 3.89 9.71 4.84
CA GLU A 109 4.12 10.99 5.54
C GLU A 109 3.03 11.32 6.57
N LYS A 110 1.81 10.81 6.40
CA LYS A 110 0.64 11.17 7.22
C LYS A 110 0.20 10.05 8.18
N PHE A 111 0.45 8.79 7.83
CA PHE A 111 -0.09 7.63 8.54
C PHE A 111 0.99 6.58 8.79
N ASN A 112 0.93 5.97 9.96
CA ASN A 112 1.87 4.91 10.34
C ASN A 112 1.32 3.53 9.94
N THR A 113 1.45 3.19 8.65
CA THR A 113 1.02 1.89 8.10
C THR A 113 2.04 1.37 7.08
N ILE A 114 2.04 0.08 6.85
CA ILE A 114 2.89 -0.55 5.82
C ILE A 114 2.21 -0.39 4.46
N ILE A 115 2.94 0.17 3.49
CA ILE A 115 2.44 0.37 2.14
C ILE A 115 3.35 -0.36 1.17
N TYR A 116 2.80 -1.32 0.45
CA TYR A 116 3.50 -2.02 -0.62
C TYR A 116 3.25 -1.30 -1.94
N ASN A 117 4.31 -1.01 -2.67
CA ASN A 117 4.24 -0.44 -4.02
C ASN A 117 4.58 -1.49 -5.05
N SER A 118 3.67 -1.75 -5.99
CA SER A 118 3.97 -2.55 -7.16
C SER A 118 5.04 -1.85 -8.01
N GLN A 119 6.29 -2.29 -7.90
CA GLN A 119 7.43 -1.58 -8.48
C GLN A 119 7.41 -1.48 -10.01
N SER A 120 6.76 -2.43 -10.69
CA SER A 120 6.68 -2.48 -12.15
C SER A 120 5.24 -2.27 -12.68
N GLY A 121 4.29 -2.13 -11.78
CA GLY A 121 2.89 -1.87 -12.08
C GLY A 121 2.21 -2.94 -12.91
N ILE A 122 1.04 -2.60 -13.46
CA ILE A 122 0.23 -3.53 -14.27
C ILE A 122 0.95 -3.97 -15.56
N ASN A 123 1.90 -3.20 -16.06
CA ASN A 123 2.67 -3.55 -17.25
C ASN A 123 3.41 -4.89 -17.07
N SER A 124 4.08 -5.09 -15.91
CA SER A 124 4.76 -6.36 -15.61
C SER A 124 3.75 -7.50 -15.48
N TRP A 125 2.64 -7.26 -14.77
CA TRP A 125 1.57 -8.24 -14.58
C TRP A 125 1.04 -8.78 -15.90
N ILE A 126 0.74 -7.87 -16.85
CA ILE A 126 0.24 -8.22 -18.19
C ILE A 126 1.32 -8.94 -19.01
N SER A 127 2.58 -8.48 -18.97
CA SER A 127 3.68 -9.08 -19.72
C SER A 127 3.93 -10.53 -19.31
N LYS A 128 3.66 -10.88 -18.07
CA LYS A 128 3.73 -12.24 -17.52
C LYS A 128 2.46 -13.05 -17.73
N LYS A 129 1.47 -12.49 -18.44
CA LYS A 129 0.17 -13.12 -18.73
C LYS A 129 -0.59 -13.52 -17.46
N LEU A 130 -0.43 -12.76 -16.38
CA LEU A 130 -1.20 -12.93 -15.16
C LEU A 130 -2.63 -12.47 -15.38
N ILE A 131 -3.56 -13.01 -14.60
CA ILE A 131 -5.00 -12.81 -14.79
C ILE A 131 -5.39 -11.34 -14.56
N THR A 132 -6.11 -10.78 -15.53
CA THR A 132 -6.86 -9.53 -15.39
C THR A 132 -8.32 -9.77 -15.71
N VAL A 133 -9.19 -8.94 -15.17
CA VAL A 133 -10.64 -8.96 -15.41
C VAL A 133 -11.10 -7.58 -15.91
N VAL A 134 -12.25 -7.57 -16.57
CA VAL A 134 -12.91 -6.30 -16.96
C VAL A 134 -13.30 -5.56 -15.67
N PRO A 135 -13.02 -4.24 -15.58
CA PRO A 135 -13.43 -3.48 -14.41
C PRO A 135 -14.95 -3.50 -14.26
N GLN A 136 -15.42 -3.77 -13.04
CA GLN A 136 -16.84 -3.60 -12.73
C GLN A 136 -17.02 -2.17 -12.23
N THR A 137 -17.67 -1.35 -13.05
CA THR A 137 -18.13 -0.03 -12.63
C THR A 137 -19.44 -0.22 -11.88
N ASN A 138 -19.43 0.09 -10.60
CA ASN A 138 -20.65 0.23 -9.78
C ASN A 138 -21.35 1.53 -10.15
#